data_1be6ebf9cf502366574a3ebdedcf9c26
#
_entry.id   1be6ebf9cf502366574a3ebdedcf9c26
#
_cell.length_a   1.000
_cell.length_b   1.000
_cell.length_c   1.000
_cell.angle_alpha   90.00
_cell.angle_beta   90.00
_cell.angle_gamma   90.00
#
_symmetry.space_group_name_H-M   'P 1'
#
loop_
_entity.id
_entity.type
_entity.pdbx_description
1 polymer ?
#
loop_
_entity_poly.entity_id
_entity_poly.type
_entity_poly.pdbx_seq_one_letter_code
_entity_poly.pdbx_strand_id
1 'polypeptide(L)'
;HGGQKAPLIIRTRGHRLEGIWHAGSPMGMLINALRGVNILVPRNMTKAAGFYNTMLESDDPGLIIECLNGYRLKEKMPSNLGDFRTPVGVVETTKYGSDVTLVTYGSTWRIVMEAANELEAEGISAEVIDVQSLIPFDVNHKIVESISKTNRVIFIDEDVPGGATAYMMQKVVEEQKDEDRRGKKIR
;
A
#
# COMPACT_ATOMS: atom_id res chain seq x y z
N HIS A 1 4.32 10.09 -28.66
CA HIS A 1 3.77 8.77 -28.35
C HIS A 1 2.26 8.92 -28.41
N GLY A 2 1.63 8.39 -29.47
CA GLY A 2 0.18 8.33 -29.58
C GLY A 2 -0.36 7.45 -28.45
N GLY A 3 -1.19 8.03 -27.57
CA GLY A 3 -1.73 7.34 -26.43
C GLY A 3 -2.68 6.21 -26.84
N GLN A 4 -2.15 5.01 -27.01
CA GLN A 4 -3.00 3.84 -27.14
C GLN A 4 -3.47 3.45 -25.73
N LYS A 5 -4.78 3.37 -25.55
CA LYS A 5 -5.38 2.81 -24.35
C LYS A 5 -5.00 1.32 -24.23
N ALA A 6 -4.68 0.88 -23.03
CA ALA A 6 -4.36 -0.52 -22.76
C ALA A 6 -5.10 -1.01 -21.51
N PRO A 7 -6.44 -1.12 -21.56
CA PRO A 7 -7.25 -1.56 -20.43
C PRO A 7 -7.03 -3.06 -20.17
N LEU A 8 -5.93 -3.38 -19.49
CA LEU A 8 -5.53 -4.74 -19.18
C LEU A 8 -5.47 -4.92 -17.66
N ILE A 9 -6.13 -5.93 -17.14
CA ILE A 9 -6.03 -6.32 -15.75
C ILE A 9 -5.23 -7.62 -15.69
N ILE A 10 -4.03 -7.55 -15.10
CA ILE A 10 -3.19 -8.70 -14.81
C ILE A 10 -3.42 -9.05 -13.34
N ARG A 11 -3.73 -10.30 -13.07
CA ARG A 11 -3.94 -10.83 -11.74
C ARG A 11 -2.85 -11.83 -11.38
N THR A 12 -2.27 -11.67 -10.21
CA THR A 12 -1.39 -12.67 -9.62
C THR A 12 -1.61 -12.74 -8.12
N ARG A 13 -0.97 -13.69 -7.49
CA ARG A 13 -0.92 -13.81 -6.03
C ARG A 13 0.52 -13.66 -5.58
N GLY A 14 0.71 -13.23 -4.36
CA GLY A 14 2.04 -13.00 -3.80
C GLY A 14 1.99 -12.29 -2.47
N HIS A 15 3.04 -11.56 -2.19
CA HIS A 15 3.19 -10.79 -0.97
C HIS A 15 3.02 -11.66 0.28
N ARG A 16 3.80 -12.71 0.32
CA ARG A 16 4.20 -13.47 1.51
C ARG A 16 5.27 -14.50 1.16
N LEU A 17 6.21 -14.68 2.05
CA LEU A 17 7.19 -15.76 2.02
C LEU A 17 6.56 -17.03 2.61
N GLU A 18 6.03 -17.90 1.76
CA GLU A 18 5.47 -19.19 2.16
C GLU A 18 6.13 -20.33 1.39
N GLY A 19 7.14 -20.93 2.01
CA GLY A 19 7.82 -22.08 1.46
C GLY A 19 8.43 -21.85 0.07
N ILE A 20 9.06 -22.86 -0.49
CA ILE A 20 9.79 -22.74 -1.76
C ILE A 20 8.90 -22.51 -2.99
N TRP A 21 7.62 -22.90 -2.92
CA TRP A 21 6.69 -22.76 -4.04
C TRP A 21 5.98 -21.42 -4.13
N HIS A 22 5.99 -20.69 -3.03
CA HIS A 22 5.32 -19.40 -2.90
C HIS A 22 6.23 -18.37 -2.24
N ALA A 23 7.53 -18.69 -2.16
CA ALA A 23 8.53 -17.81 -1.58
C ALA A 23 8.75 -16.60 -2.48
N GLY A 24 8.84 -15.46 -1.86
CA GLY A 24 9.22 -14.20 -2.50
C GLY A 24 8.07 -13.23 -2.65
N SER A 25 8.40 -12.01 -2.35
CA SER A 25 7.62 -10.85 -2.73
C SER A 25 8.26 -10.29 -4.01
N PRO A 26 7.53 -10.20 -5.13
CA PRO A 26 8.08 -9.68 -6.38
C PRO A 26 8.11 -8.16 -6.44
N MET A 27 7.72 -7.46 -5.36
CA MET A 27 7.45 -6.02 -5.38
C MET A 27 8.65 -5.19 -5.79
N GLY A 28 9.82 -5.47 -5.23
CA GLY A 28 11.06 -4.75 -5.60
C GLY A 28 11.38 -4.88 -7.09
N MET A 29 11.21 -6.07 -7.66
CA MET A 29 11.39 -6.28 -9.09
C MET A 29 10.34 -5.52 -9.92
N LEU A 30 9.06 -5.64 -9.56
CA LEU A 30 7.95 -5.05 -10.31
C LEU A 30 8.02 -3.52 -10.31
N ILE A 31 8.28 -2.90 -9.17
CA ILE A 31 8.42 -1.45 -9.02
C ILE A 31 9.55 -0.92 -9.90
N ASN A 32 10.66 -1.64 -9.99
CA ASN A 32 11.82 -1.21 -10.77
C ASN A 32 11.72 -1.53 -12.26
N ALA A 33 11.02 -2.60 -12.63
CA ALA A 33 10.93 -3.06 -14.02
C ALA A 33 9.75 -2.47 -14.80
N LEU A 34 8.58 -2.33 -14.16
CA LEU A 34 7.37 -1.90 -14.85
C LEU A 34 7.29 -0.37 -15.00
N ARG A 35 6.78 0.06 -16.13
CA ARG A 35 6.48 1.47 -16.45
C ARG A 35 5.09 1.57 -17.06
N GLY A 36 4.30 2.54 -16.60
CA GLY A 36 2.94 2.76 -17.11
C GLY A 36 1.94 1.67 -16.75
N VAL A 37 2.20 0.90 -15.68
CA VAL A 37 1.32 -0.13 -15.15
C VAL A 37 1.05 0.20 -13.69
N ASN A 38 -0.21 0.23 -13.29
CA ASN A 38 -0.57 0.38 -11.88
C ASN A 38 -0.22 -0.90 -11.11
N ILE A 39 0.46 -0.78 -9.97
CA ILE A 39 0.81 -1.92 -9.09
C ILE A 39 -0.03 -1.82 -7.82
N LEU A 40 -0.99 -2.72 -7.68
CA LEU A 40 -2.03 -2.69 -6.66
C LEU A 40 -1.91 -3.92 -5.77
N VAL A 41 -1.82 -3.71 -4.46
CA VAL A 41 -1.63 -4.78 -3.47
C VAL A 41 -2.68 -4.65 -2.37
N PRO A 42 -3.90 -5.12 -2.62
CA PRO A 42 -4.99 -5.04 -1.66
C PRO A 42 -4.69 -5.86 -0.40
N ARG A 43 -5.01 -5.32 0.78
CA ARG A 43 -4.85 -6.02 2.06
C ARG A 43 -5.81 -7.20 2.27
N ASN A 44 -6.95 -7.18 1.57
CA ASN A 44 -8.00 -8.19 1.68
C ASN A 44 -8.82 -8.29 0.38
N MET A 45 -9.73 -9.25 0.32
CA MET A 45 -10.52 -9.51 -0.88
C MET A 45 -11.57 -8.43 -1.16
N THR A 46 -12.08 -7.75 -0.16
CA THR A 46 -12.95 -6.58 -0.34
C THR A 46 -12.23 -5.47 -1.09
N LYS A 47 -11.00 -5.12 -0.67
CA LYS A 47 -10.18 -4.13 -1.37
C LYS A 47 -9.76 -4.59 -2.76
N ALA A 48 -9.50 -5.89 -2.93
CA ALA A 48 -9.24 -6.48 -4.24
C ALA A 48 -10.43 -6.28 -5.19
N ALA A 49 -11.64 -6.59 -4.75
CA ALA A 49 -12.86 -6.36 -5.55
C ALA A 49 -13.03 -4.89 -5.94
N GLY A 50 -12.74 -3.96 -5.01
CA GLY A 50 -12.75 -2.54 -5.29
C GLY A 50 -11.73 -2.13 -6.35
N PHE A 51 -10.52 -2.71 -6.33
CA PHE A 51 -9.53 -2.48 -7.37
C PHE A 51 -9.93 -3.06 -8.72
N TYR A 52 -10.52 -4.26 -8.76
CA TYR A 52 -11.05 -4.80 -10.01
C TYR A 52 -12.09 -3.86 -10.63
N ASN A 53 -13.04 -3.38 -9.83
CA ASN A 53 -14.05 -2.45 -10.31
C ASN A 53 -13.43 -1.12 -10.79
N THR A 54 -12.44 -0.59 -10.09
CA THR A 54 -11.72 0.62 -10.51
C THR A 54 -10.97 0.39 -11.83
N MET A 55 -10.28 -0.74 -11.96
CA MET A 55 -9.51 -1.04 -13.17
C MET A 55 -10.38 -1.39 -14.38
N LEU A 56 -11.59 -1.93 -14.18
CA LEU A 56 -12.55 -2.16 -15.27
C LEU A 56 -13.03 -0.86 -15.92
N GLU A 57 -12.94 0.26 -15.21
CA GLU A 57 -13.29 1.60 -15.70
C GLU A 57 -12.04 2.39 -16.17
N SER A 58 -10.85 1.83 -16.00
CA SER A 58 -9.58 2.48 -16.33
C SER A 58 -9.15 2.19 -17.77
N ASP A 59 -8.52 3.18 -18.39
CA ASP A 59 -7.83 3.02 -19.68
C ASP A 59 -6.39 2.51 -19.54
N ASP A 60 -5.85 2.49 -18.32
CA ASP A 60 -4.47 2.09 -18.01
C ASP A 60 -4.40 0.64 -17.56
N PRO A 61 -3.28 -0.06 -17.82
CA PRO A 61 -3.09 -1.42 -17.32
C PRO A 61 -2.86 -1.44 -15.81
N GLY A 62 -3.39 -2.47 -15.16
CA GLY A 62 -3.20 -2.73 -13.74
C GLY A 62 -2.74 -4.15 -13.44
N LEU A 63 -1.77 -4.26 -12.55
CA LEU A 63 -1.32 -5.52 -11.95
C LEU A 63 -1.83 -5.58 -10.52
N ILE A 64 -2.76 -6.51 -10.26
CA ILE A 64 -3.33 -6.73 -8.93
C ILE A 64 -2.66 -7.95 -8.31
N ILE A 65 -1.98 -7.73 -7.19
CA ILE A 65 -1.24 -8.77 -6.46
C ILE A 65 -2.02 -9.10 -5.19
N GLU A 66 -2.78 -10.18 -5.25
CA GLU A 66 -3.64 -10.62 -4.15
C GLU A 66 -2.84 -11.30 -3.03
N CYS A 67 -3.24 -11.05 -1.79
CA CYS A 67 -2.65 -11.70 -0.63
C CYS A 67 -3.00 -13.20 -0.62
N LEU A 68 -2.02 -14.05 -0.83
CA LEU A 68 -2.23 -15.51 -0.90
C LEU A 68 -2.96 -16.07 0.34
N ASN A 69 -2.56 -15.63 1.53
CA ASN A 69 -3.19 -16.06 2.78
C ASN A 69 -4.58 -15.48 3.02
N GLY A 70 -4.94 -14.42 2.30
CA GLY A 70 -6.26 -13.82 2.33
C GLY A 70 -7.35 -14.73 1.77
N TYR A 71 -7.02 -15.66 0.89
CA TYR A 71 -8.00 -16.54 0.24
C TYR A 71 -8.79 -17.44 1.19
N ARG A 72 -8.25 -17.72 2.36
CA ARG A 72 -8.90 -18.55 3.39
C ARG A 72 -9.61 -17.74 4.47
N LEU A 73 -9.47 -16.42 4.44
CA LEU A 73 -10.12 -15.55 5.40
C LEU A 73 -11.55 -15.25 4.95
N LYS A 74 -12.47 -15.34 5.89
CA LYS A 74 -13.86 -14.94 5.67
C LYS A 74 -14.00 -13.46 5.95
N GLU A 75 -14.59 -12.74 5.02
CA GLU A 75 -14.86 -11.31 5.13
C GLU A 75 -16.35 -11.05 4.93
N LYS A 76 -16.85 -9.99 5.55
CA LYS A 76 -18.21 -9.52 5.28
C LYS A 76 -18.21 -8.85 3.90
N MET A 77 -18.95 -9.42 2.97
CA MET A 77 -19.11 -8.84 1.64
C MET A 77 -19.85 -7.50 1.73
N PRO A 78 -19.36 -6.42 1.10
CA PRO A 78 -20.10 -5.17 0.98
C PRO A 78 -21.43 -5.37 0.26
N SER A 79 -22.47 -4.69 0.73
CA SER A 79 -23.79 -4.74 0.07
C SER A 79 -23.78 -4.12 -1.34
N ASN A 80 -22.83 -3.23 -1.61
CA ASN A 80 -22.64 -2.52 -2.87
C ASN A 80 -21.43 -3.04 -3.65
N LEU A 81 -21.11 -4.33 -3.60
CA LEU A 81 -19.90 -4.88 -4.20
C LEU A 81 -19.69 -4.48 -5.67
N GLY A 82 -20.76 -4.39 -6.45
CA GLY A 82 -20.70 -3.94 -7.86
C GLY A 82 -20.25 -2.49 -8.04
N ASP A 83 -20.56 -1.64 -7.05
CA ASP A 83 -20.26 -0.20 -7.10
C ASP A 83 -19.07 0.17 -6.20
N PHE A 84 -18.60 -0.76 -5.37
CA PHE A 84 -17.49 -0.52 -4.47
C PHE A 84 -16.21 -0.29 -5.26
N ARG A 85 -15.52 0.81 -4.97
CA ARG A 85 -14.25 1.17 -5.62
C ARG A 85 -13.15 1.37 -4.59
N THR A 86 -11.96 0.88 -4.90
CA THR A 86 -10.74 1.22 -4.18
C THR A 86 -9.94 2.17 -5.08
N PRO A 87 -9.71 3.41 -4.65
CA PRO A 87 -9.04 4.39 -5.50
C PRO A 87 -7.55 4.05 -5.67
N VAL A 88 -7.05 4.19 -6.89
CA VAL A 88 -5.64 3.95 -7.23
C VAL A 88 -4.77 5.11 -6.74
N GLY A 89 -3.66 4.79 -6.10
CA GLY A 89 -2.70 5.77 -5.58
C GLY A 89 -3.10 6.45 -4.27
N VAL A 90 -4.25 6.10 -3.70
CA VAL A 90 -4.74 6.69 -2.44
C VAL A 90 -4.50 5.71 -1.30
N VAL A 91 -3.78 6.17 -0.27
CA VAL A 91 -3.56 5.40 0.95
C VAL A 91 -4.76 5.50 1.90
N GLU A 92 -4.89 4.55 2.81
CA GLU A 92 -5.95 4.53 3.81
C GLU A 92 -5.37 4.51 5.22
N THR A 93 -5.70 5.50 6.05
CA THR A 93 -5.42 5.46 7.47
C THR A 93 -6.41 4.53 8.14
N THR A 94 -5.96 3.35 8.54
CA THR A 94 -6.80 2.28 9.11
C THR A 94 -6.86 2.32 10.63
N LYS A 95 -5.90 2.99 11.26
CA LYS A 95 -5.87 3.31 12.68
C LYS A 95 -5.23 4.68 12.85
N TYR A 96 -5.84 5.57 13.61
CA TYR A 96 -5.27 6.87 13.94
C TYR A 96 -4.36 6.78 15.15
N GLY A 97 -3.29 7.56 15.18
CA GLY A 97 -2.34 7.63 16.28
C GLY A 97 -1.49 8.89 16.24
N SER A 98 -0.70 9.13 17.31
CA SER A 98 0.07 10.36 17.49
C SER A 98 1.57 10.16 17.72
N ASP A 99 2.03 8.94 18.04
CA ASP A 99 3.40 8.72 18.49
C ASP A 99 4.32 8.16 17.41
N VAL A 100 3.78 7.34 16.52
CA VAL A 100 4.51 6.70 15.42
C VAL A 100 3.59 6.40 14.24
N THR A 101 4.08 6.60 13.02
CA THR A 101 3.41 6.19 11.78
C THR A 101 3.94 4.85 11.33
N LEU A 102 3.06 3.87 11.18
CA LEU A 102 3.36 2.54 10.64
C LEU A 102 2.81 2.46 9.21
N VAL A 103 3.70 2.36 8.24
CA VAL A 103 3.35 2.30 6.81
C VAL A 103 3.54 0.89 6.30
N THR A 104 2.49 0.31 5.77
CA THR A 104 2.49 -1.08 5.29
C THR A 104 1.53 -1.29 4.13
N TYR A 105 1.47 -2.49 3.59
CA TYR A 105 0.54 -2.86 2.53
C TYR A 105 0.29 -4.38 2.50
N GLY A 106 -0.73 -4.79 1.78
CA GLY A 106 -1.03 -6.19 1.50
C GLY A 106 -1.23 -7.04 2.76
N SER A 107 -0.68 -8.25 2.77
CA SER A 107 -0.85 -9.22 3.87
C SER A 107 -0.21 -8.77 5.18
N THR A 108 0.83 -7.93 5.12
CA THR A 108 1.53 -7.42 6.29
C THR A 108 0.65 -6.50 7.14
N TRP A 109 -0.33 -5.84 6.52
CA TRP A 109 -1.25 -4.94 7.21
C TRP A 109 -1.92 -5.58 8.44
N ARG A 110 -2.36 -6.83 8.34
CA ARG A 110 -3.01 -7.51 9.47
C ARG A 110 -2.08 -7.66 10.67
N ILE A 111 -0.82 -8.04 10.42
CA ILE A 111 0.20 -8.20 11.46
C ILE A 111 0.53 -6.85 12.09
N VAL A 112 0.63 -5.81 11.28
CA VAL A 112 0.87 -4.43 11.76
C VAL A 112 -0.28 -3.92 12.61
N MET A 113 -1.53 -4.25 12.27
CA MET A 113 -2.69 -3.89 13.10
C MET A 113 -2.68 -4.61 14.44
N GLU A 114 -2.29 -5.89 14.50
CA GLU A 114 -2.12 -6.63 15.75
C GLU A 114 -1.03 -5.96 16.61
N ALA A 115 0.15 -5.69 16.04
CA ALA A 115 1.23 -5.00 16.73
C ALA A 115 0.84 -3.58 17.20
N ALA A 116 0.08 -2.83 16.40
CA ALA A 116 -0.39 -1.50 16.79
C ALA A 116 -1.37 -1.53 17.98
N ASN A 117 -2.15 -2.60 18.13
CA ASN A 117 -3.01 -2.78 19.29
C ASN A 117 -2.21 -3.18 20.54
N GLU A 118 -1.14 -3.97 20.40
CA GLU A 118 -0.21 -4.28 21.48
C GLU A 118 0.53 -3.02 21.95
N LEU A 119 1.01 -2.19 21.00
CA LEU A 119 1.64 -0.90 21.33
C LEU A 119 0.71 0.03 22.10
N GLU A 120 -0.57 0.06 21.74
CA GLU A 120 -1.57 0.87 22.46
C GLU A 120 -1.75 0.42 23.90
N ALA A 121 -1.70 -0.90 24.17
CA ALA A 121 -1.73 -1.43 25.53
C ALA A 121 -0.51 -1.00 26.37
N GLU A 122 0.63 -0.74 25.72
CA GLU A 122 1.85 -0.20 26.31
C GLU A 122 1.89 1.35 26.35
N GLY A 123 0.80 2.00 25.95
CA GLY A 123 0.68 3.47 25.96
C GLY A 123 1.29 4.18 24.75
N ILE A 124 1.57 3.47 23.67
CA ILE A 124 2.12 4.02 22.42
C ILE A 124 0.99 4.10 21.38
N SER A 125 0.64 5.31 20.97
CA SER A 125 -0.42 5.58 19.99
C SER A 125 0.13 5.50 18.56
N ALA A 126 -0.03 4.35 17.92
CA ALA A 126 0.43 4.11 16.56
C ALA A 126 -0.65 4.45 15.52
N GLU A 127 -0.27 5.23 14.51
CA GLU A 127 -1.06 5.44 13.29
C GLU A 127 -0.68 4.40 12.25
N VAL A 128 -1.67 3.69 11.69
CA VAL A 128 -1.44 2.66 10.67
C VAL A 128 -1.98 3.12 9.34
N ILE A 129 -1.11 3.17 8.33
CA ILE A 129 -1.43 3.53 6.96
C ILE A 129 -1.24 2.32 6.06
N ASP A 130 -2.33 1.94 5.38
CA ASP A 130 -2.33 0.93 4.32
C ASP A 130 -2.12 1.63 2.96
N VAL A 131 -1.00 1.32 2.32
CA VAL A 131 -0.60 1.96 1.05
C VAL A 131 -1.49 1.52 -0.11
N GLN A 132 -1.92 0.28 -0.16
CA GLN A 132 -2.80 -0.30 -1.18
C GLN A 132 -2.25 -0.26 -2.62
N SER A 133 -1.63 0.85 -3.04
CA SER A 133 -1.05 1.03 -4.38
C SER A 133 0.42 1.39 -4.25
N LEU A 134 1.29 0.60 -4.87
CA LEU A 134 2.72 0.91 -4.94
C LEU A 134 3.04 1.84 -6.12
N ILE A 135 2.35 1.69 -7.23
CA ILE A 135 2.40 2.59 -8.38
C ILE A 135 0.97 2.87 -8.86
N PRO A 136 0.53 4.13 -8.88
CA PRO A 136 1.13 5.29 -8.23
C PRO A 136 1.13 5.19 -6.70
N PHE A 137 2.05 5.93 -6.06
CA PHE A 137 2.23 5.92 -4.61
C PHE A 137 1.72 7.22 -3.99
N ASP A 138 0.87 7.12 -2.98
CA ASP A 138 0.39 8.20 -2.10
C ASP A 138 0.18 9.58 -2.78
N VAL A 139 -0.65 9.61 -3.80
CA VAL A 139 -0.89 10.82 -4.62
C VAL A 139 -1.43 12.01 -3.82
N ASN A 140 -1.92 11.77 -2.61
CA ASN A 140 -2.47 12.77 -1.70
C ASN A 140 -1.49 13.17 -0.58
N HIS A 141 -0.26 12.67 -0.58
CA HIS A 141 0.81 12.98 0.39
C HIS A 141 0.42 12.75 1.86
N LYS A 142 -0.46 11.76 2.11
CA LYS A 142 -0.97 11.46 3.45
C LYS A 142 0.08 10.88 4.39
N ILE A 143 1.06 10.16 3.86
CA ILE A 143 2.15 9.61 4.64
C ILE A 143 3.03 10.73 5.20
N VAL A 144 3.39 11.71 4.39
CA VAL A 144 4.18 12.88 4.83
C VAL A 144 3.39 13.71 5.85
N GLU A 145 2.08 13.90 5.65
CA GLU A 145 1.20 14.56 6.63
C GLU A 145 1.21 13.82 7.98
N SER A 146 1.09 12.50 7.98
CA SER A 146 1.16 11.68 9.18
C SER A 146 2.51 11.77 9.88
N ILE A 147 3.61 11.68 9.13
CA ILE A 147 4.98 11.80 9.67
C ILE A 147 5.20 13.18 10.29
N SER A 148 4.66 14.23 9.70
CA SER A 148 4.75 15.60 10.23
C SER A 148 4.06 15.73 11.61
N LYS A 149 3.08 14.88 11.89
CA LYS A 149 2.39 14.79 13.18
C LYS A 149 3.16 13.93 14.19
N THR A 150 3.56 12.73 13.78
CA THR A 150 4.13 11.73 14.69
C THR A 150 5.64 11.87 14.88
N ASN A 151 6.34 12.51 13.95
CA ASN A 151 7.81 12.65 13.87
C ASN A 151 8.58 11.31 13.88
N ARG A 152 7.90 10.20 13.66
CA ARG A 152 8.47 8.85 13.62
C ARG A 152 7.74 8.03 12.58
N VAL A 153 8.48 7.29 11.77
CA VAL A 153 7.90 6.40 10.76
C VAL A 153 8.65 5.07 10.71
N ILE A 154 7.88 4.01 10.53
CA ILE A 154 8.40 2.66 10.27
C ILE A 154 7.70 2.15 9.00
N PHE A 155 8.49 1.84 7.98
CA PHE A 155 8.01 1.13 6.79
C PHE A 155 8.15 -0.37 7.01
N ILE A 156 7.06 -1.09 6.89
CA ILE A 156 6.96 -2.50 7.28
C ILE A 156 6.50 -3.33 6.09
N ASP A 157 7.30 -4.32 5.75
CA ASP A 157 7.07 -5.26 4.67
C ASP A 157 7.69 -6.62 5.01
N GLU A 158 7.30 -7.65 4.32
CA GLU A 158 7.91 -8.98 4.35
C GLU A 158 8.79 -9.24 3.11
N ASP A 159 9.15 -8.20 2.38
CA ASP A 159 10.01 -8.28 1.21
C ASP A 159 11.50 -8.36 1.61
N VAL A 160 12.35 -8.65 0.64
CA VAL A 160 13.80 -8.64 0.82
C VAL A 160 14.31 -7.21 0.98
N PRO A 161 15.50 -6.99 1.61
CA PRO A 161 16.12 -5.68 1.68
C PRO A 161 16.25 -5.03 0.29
N GLY A 162 15.88 -3.76 0.19
CA GLY A 162 15.84 -3.04 -1.09
C GLY A 162 14.54 -3.21 -1.89
N GLY A 163 13.54 -3.89 -1.32
CA GLY A 163 12.21 -4.05 -1.92
C GLY A 163 11.32 -2.82 -1.80
N ALA A 164 10.01 -3.03 -1.64
CA ALA A 164 9.03 -1.95 -1.64
C ALA A 164 9.22 -0.93 -0.51
N THR A 165 9.71 -1.36 0.67
CA THR A 165 9.99 -0.44 1.78
C THR A 165 11.06 0.59 1.43
N ALA A 166 12.10 0.21 0.70
CA ALA A 166 13.11 1.13 0.22
C ALA A 166 12.54 2.16 -0.75
N TYR A 167 11.68 1.72 -1.67
CA TYR A 167 10.97 2.59 -2.61
C TYR A 167 10.06 3.58 -1.88
N MET A 168 9.24 3.11 -0.94
CA MET A 168 8.34 3.95 -0.15
C MET A 168 9.10 5.00 0.65
N MET A 169 10.19 4.59 1.31
CA MET A 169 11.05 5.49 2.06
C MET A 169 11.68 6.56 1.15
N GLN A 170 12.18 6.16 -0.01
CA GLN A 170 12.73 7.10 -1.00
C GLN A 170 11.69 8.15 -1.40
N LYS A 171 10.47 7.71 -1.75
CA LYS A 171 9.39 8.61 -2.15
C LYS A 171 9.04 9.63 -1.07
N VAL A 172 8.87 9.17 0.16
CA VAL A 172 8.57 10.03 1.31
C VAL A 172 9.70 11.04 1.56
N VAL A 173 10.97 10.63 1.49
CA VAL A 173 12.11 11.54 1.67
C VAL A 173 12.20 12.58 0.53
N GLU A 174 11.88 12.18 -0.70
CA GLU A 174 11.82 13.13 -1.84
C GLU A 174 10.72 14.18 -1.63
N GLU A 175 9.53 13.75 -1.21
CA GLU A 175 8.38 14.63 -0.94
C GLU A 175 8.65 15.60 0.23
N GLN A 176 9.24 15.13 1.32
CA GLN A 176 9.63 15.95 2.46
C GLN A 176 10.59 17.08 2.05
N LYS A 177 11.57 16.79 1.19
CA LYS A 177 12.49 17.82 0.66
C LYS A 177 11.78 18.89 -0.17
N ASP A 178 10.74 18.51 -0.90
CA ASP A 178 9.95 19.45 -1.67
C ASP A 178 9.06 20.34 -0.78
N GLU A 179 8.56 19.82 0.34
CA GLU A 179 7.87 20.61 1.36
C GLU A 179 8.80 21.60 2.07
N ASP A 180 10.02 21.19 2.42
CA ASP A 180 11.05 22.06 3.01
C ASP A 180 11.39 23.23 2.08
N ARG A 181 11.52 23.02 0.78
CA ARG A 181 11.72 24.07 -0.22
C ARG A 181 10.55 25.04 -0.31
N ARG A 182 9.33 24.62 0.05
CA ARG A 182 8.13 25.46 0.13
C ARG A 182 7.96 26.16 1.48
N GLY A 183 8.97 26.10 2.38
CA GLY A 183 9.03 26.84 3.64
C GLY A 183 8.38 26.13 4.85
N LYS A 184 8.08 24.84 4.75
CA LYS A 184 7.71 24.03 5.91
C LYS A 184 8.94 23.29 6.44
N LYS A 185 9.49 23.75 7.56
CA LYS A 185 10.58 23.04 8.25
C LYS A 185 10.03 21.75 8.87
N ILE A 186 10.44 20.60 8.34
CA ILE A 186 10.38 19.34 9.05
C ILE A 186 11.65 19.23 9.89
N ARG A 187 11.51 19.03 11.16
CA ARG A 187 12.63 18.84 12.10
C ARG A 187 12.91 17.34 12.25
#